data_75dc15207b8ab9cf17f21c2c0c337902
#
_entry.id   75dc15207b8ab9cf17f21c2c0c337902
#
_cell.length_a   1.000
_cell.length_b   1.000
_cell.length_c   1.000
_cell.angle_alpha   90.00
_cell.angle_beta   90.00
_cell.angle_gamma   90.00
#
_symmetry.space_group_name_H-M   'P 1'
#
loop_
_entity.id
_entity.type
_entity.pdbx_description
1 polymer ?
#
loop_
_entity_poly.entity_id
_entity_poly.type
_entity_poly.pdbx_seq_one_letter_code
_entity_poly.pdbx_strand_id
1 'polypeptide(L)'
;IRTGVEVLHAQALDGRPGFRVETSKGVIETQRIIAATGPFQKPVIPAIAQQNSDLHQIHSAHYFRPQQLPAGGVLVIGAGSSGVQIADELQRAGKKVWLSVGAHDRPPRRYRQRDFCWWLGVLGLWEASVKQPGKEHVTIAVSGARGGHTVDFRQLAHRGITLVGQTLELNHGKALFGDDLQENIRRGDESYLELLDAADAYITRNGLNLPEEPEARYFLPDPQCLTHPLHELDLANAGITSVIWATGYATDYRWLKV
;
A
#
# COMPACT_ATOMS: atom_id res chain seq x y z
N ILE A 1 -20.72 -23.30 -4.84
CA ILE A 1 -19.67 -22.50 -5.50
C ILE A 1 -19.20 -23.28 -6.73
N ARG A 2 -19.09 -22.60 -7.86
CA ARG A 2 -18.52 -23.15 -9.10
C ARG A 2 -17.17 -22.47 -9.33
N THR A 3 -16.11 -23.21 -9.26
CA THR A 3 -14.74 -22.72 -9.53
C THR A 3 -14.37 -22.92 -11.00
N GLY A 4 -13.39 -22.15 -11.49
CA GLY A 4 -12.96 -22.20 -12.90
C GLY A 4 -14.05 -21.77 -13.89
N VAL A 5 -14.90 -20.83 -13.46
CA VAL A 5 -15.89 -20.16 -14.31
C VAL A 5 -15.58 -18.68 -14.31
N GLU A 6 -15.25 -18.14 -15.47
CA GLU A 6 -15.03 -16.71 -15.67
C GLU A 6 -16.35 -16.05 -16.09
N VAL A 7 -16.69 -14.92 -15.48
CA VAL A 7 -17.78 -14.06 -15.92
C VAL A 7 -17.23 -13.08 -16.96
N LEU A 8 -17.74 -13.16 -18.17
CA LEU A 8 -17.30 -12.37 -19.32
C LEU A 8 -18.08 -11.07 -19.44
N HIS A 9 -19.40 -11.16 -19.25
CA HIS A 9 -20.32 -10.04 -19.38
C HIS A 9 -21.59 -10.27 -18.55
N ALA A 10 -22.14 -9.19 -17.99
CA ALA A 10 -23.44 -9.22 -17.34
C ALA A 10 -24.24 -7.98 -17.73
N GLN A 11 -25.50 -8.16 -18.08
CA GLN A 11 -26.40 -7.08 -18.48
C GLN A 11 -27.82 -7.31 -17.95
N ALA A 12 -28.60 -6.25 -17.86
CA ALA A 12 -30.02 -6.36 -17.55
C ALA A 12 -30.76 -7.14 -18.64
N LEU A 13 -31.81 -7.85 -18.27
CA LEU A 13 -32.71 -8.51 -19.22
C LEU A 13 -33.67 -7.49 -19.85
N ASP A 14 -33.87 -7.60 -21.16
CA ASP A 14 -34.82 -6.75 -21.87
C ASP A 14 -36.26 -7.09 -21.47
N GLY A 15 -37.06 -6.07 -21.13
CA GLY A 15 -38.48 -6.16 -20.89
C GLY A 15 -38.92 -6.93 -19.63
N ARG A 16 -37.97 -7.41 -18.77
CA ARG A 16 -38.28 -8.09 -17.51
C ARG A 16 -37.19 -7.89 -16.47
N PRO A 17 -37.53 -7.96 -15.17
CA PRO A 17 -36.51 -7.88 -14.11
C PRO A 17 -35.53 -9.04 -14.17
N GLY A 18 -34.25 -8.74 -13.88
CA GLY A 18 -33.20 -9.75 -13.83
C GLY A 18 -32.01 -9.42 -14.74
N PHE A 19 -31.07 -10.34 -14.76
CA PHE A 19 -29.80 -10.18 -15.46
C PHE A 19 -29.46 -11.45 -16.25
N ARG A 20 -28.80 -11.24 -17.39
CA ARG A 20 -28.14 -12.27 -18.20
C ARG A 20 -26.64 -12.17 -17.95
N VAL A 21 -26.04 -13.26 -17.48
CA VAL A 21 -24.61 -13.36 -17.16
C VAL A 21 -23.99 -14.36 -18.12
N GLU A 22 -23.09 -13.88 -18.97
CA GLU A 22 -22.31 -14.70 -19.89
C GLU A 22 -21.03 -15.16 -19.20
N THR A 23 -20.77 -16.45 -19.22
CA THR A 23 -19.61 -17.05 -18.58
C THR A 23 -18.84 -17.94 -19.55
N SER A 24 -17.59 -18.28 -19.19
CA SER A 24 -16.77 -19.25 -19.94
C SER A 24 -17.39 -20.65 -20.05
N LYS A 25 -18.48 -20.94 -19.31
CA LYS A 25 -19.17 -22.24 -19.30
C LYS A 25 -20.66 -22.12 -19.63
N GLY A 26 -21.09 -21.06 -20.29
CA GLY A 26 -22.46 -20.85 -20.71
C GLY A 26 -23.12 -19.64 -20.07
N VAL A 27 -24.40 -19.47 -20.32
CA VAL A 27 -25.20 -18.34 -19.90
C VAL A 27 -26.01 -18.69 -18.65
N ILE A 28 -26.09 -17.74 -17.71
CA ILE A 28 -26.91 -17.84 -16.50
C ILE A 28 -27.89 -16.65 -16.50
N GLU A 29 -29.17 -16.90 -16.28
CA GLU A 29 -30.14 -15.85 -15.96
C GLU A 29 -30.39 -15.84 -14.44
N THR A 30 -30.43 -14.64 -13.86
CA THR A 30 -30.64 -14.46 -12.42
C THR A 30 -31.38 -13.17 -12.12
N GLN A 31 -32.06 -13.13 -11.00
CA GLN A 31 -32.77 -11.90 -10.55
C GLN A 31 -31.84 -10.90 -9.88
N ARG A 32 -30.71 -11.33 -9.34
CA ARG A 32 -29.79 -10.49 -8.57
C ARG A 32 -28.35 -10.88 -8.85
N ILE A 33 -27.45 -9.88 -8.86
CA ILE A 33 -26.01 -10.06 -8.95
C ILE A 33 -25.36 -9.40 -7.74
N ILE A 34 -24.41 -10.09 -7.12
CA ILE A 34 -23.50 -9.51 -6.13
C ILE A 34 -22.11 -9.52 -6.76
N ALA A 35 -21.59 -8.33 -7.08
CA ALA A 35 -20.23 -8.16 -7.59
C ALA A 35 -19.23 -8.16 -6.41
N ALA A 36 -18.67 -9.30 -6.09
CA ALA A 36 -17.72 -9.48 -4.97
C ALA A 36 -16.28 -9.64 -5.49
N THR A 37 -15.89 -8.84 -6.49
CA THR A 37 -14.60 -8.92 -7.19
C THR A 37 -13.43 -8.31 -6.41
N GLY A 38 -13.71 -7.63 -5.30
CA GLY A 38 -12.69 -6.96 -4.48
C GLY A 38 -12.07 -5.73 -5.14
N PRO A 39 -11.22 -4.98 -4.42
CA PRO A 39 -10.59 -3.75 -4.91
C PRO A 39 -9.29 -3.99 -5.70
N PHE A 40 -8.69 -5.18 -5.65
CA PHE A 40 -7.37 -5.48 -6.21
C PHE A 40 -7.49 -6.15 -7.59
N GLN A 41 -8.16 -5.48 -8.53
CA GLN A 41 -8.52 -6.10 -9.81
C GLN A 41 -7.42 -5.90 -10.86
N LYS A 42 -7.01 -4.67 -11.12
CA LYS A 42 -5.99 -4.34 -12.12
C LYS A 42 -4.78 -3.69 -11.47
N PRO A 43 -3.58 -4.29 -11.55
CA PRO A 43 -2.34 -3.63 -11.17
C PRO A 43 -2.18 -2.30 -11.90
N VAL A 44 -1.86 -1.24 -11.17
CA VAL A 44 -1.60 0.08 -11.74
C VAL A 44 -0.09 0.27 -11.85
N ILE A 45 0.42 0.34 -13.07
CA ILE A 45 1.81 0.72 -13.35
C ILE A 45 1.78 2.11 -14.01
N PRO A 46 2.39 3.13 -13.40
CA PRO A 46 2.41 4.48 -13.95
C PRO A 46 3.11 4.56 -15.31
N ALA A 47 2.74 5.54 -16.13
CA ALA A 47 3.31 5.71 -17.47
C ALA A 47 4.84 5.94 -17.46
N ILE A 48 5.39 6.46 -16.37
CA ILE A 48 6.84 6.62 -16.19
C ILE A 48 7.62 5.30 -16.23
N ALA A 49 6.95 4.15 -16.05
CA ALA A 49 7.55 2.82 -16.12
C ALA A 49 7.99 2.41 -17.53
N GLN A 50 7.39 2.99 -18.57
CA GLN A 50 7.55 2.52 -19.95
C GLN A 50 8.88 2.92 -20.61
N GLN A 51 9.69 3.76 -19.95
CA GLN A 51 10.86 4.38 -20.55
C GLN A 51 12.20 3.69 -20.23
N ASN A 52 12.20 2.56 -19.49
CA ASN A 52 13.42 1.87 -19.09
C ASN A 52 13.35 0.37 -19.40
N SER A 53 13.90 -0.03 -20.53
CA SER A 53 13.90 -1.43 -21.00
C SER A 53 14.90 -2.33 -20.26
N ASP A 54 15.95 -1.75 -19.67
CA ASP A 54 17.08 -2.53 -19.11
C ASP A 54 16.89 -2.94 -17.66
N LEU A 55 15.83 -2.45 -17.01
CA LEU A 55 15.48 -2.80 -15.63
C LEU A 55 14.47 -3.92 -15.60
N HIS A 56 14.66 -4.87 -14.67
CA HIS A 56 13.62 -5.83 -14.36
C HIS A 56 12.48 -5.14 -13.60
N GLN A 57 11.34 -4.94 -14.25
CA GLN A 57 10.21 -4.23 -13.69
C GLN A 57 9.03 -5.17 -13.44
N ILE A 58 8.50 -5.19 -12.23
CA ILE A 58 7.31 -5.96 -11.86
C ILE A 58 6.36 -5.14 -11.00
N HIS A 59 5.06 -5.41 -11.10
CA HIS A 59 4.11 -4.93 -10.11
C HIS A 59 4.14 -5.81 -8.84
N SER A 60 3.82 -5.24 -7.67
CA SER A 60 3.76 -5.97 -6.39
C SER A 60 2.86 -7.20 -6.43
N ALA A 61 1.85 -7.24 -7.32
CA ALA A 61 1.01 -8.42 -7.56
C ALA A 61 1.76 -9.66 -8.07
N HIS A 62 2.93 -9.46 -8.68
CA HIS A 62 3.76 -10.52 -9.26
C HIS A 62 5.05 -10.76 -8.46
N TYR A 63 5.20 -10.07 -7.34
CA TYR A 63 6.29 -10.33 -6.41
C TYR A 63 5.90 -11.40 -5.39
N PHE A 64 6.69 -12.47 -5.31
CA PHE A 64 6.44 -13.58 -4.40
C PHE A 64 7.58 -13.82 -3.40
N ARG A 65 8.83 -13.49 -3.77
CA ARG A 65 10.02 -13.74 -2.95
C ARG A 65 11.25 -13.02 -3.49
N PRO A 66 12.25 -12.71 -2.63
CA PRO A 66 13.48 -12.01 -3.03
C PRO A 66 14.29 -12.70 -4.14
N GLN A 67 14.29 -14.05 -4.18
CA GLN A 67 15.05 -14.85 -5.13
C GLN A 67 14.51 -14.77 -6.57
N GLN A 68 13.30 -14.24 -6.76
CA GLN A 68 12.71 -13.97 -8.07
C GLN A 68 13.44 -12.85 -8.81
N LEU A 69 14.09 -11.94 -8.07
CA LEU A 69 14.73 -10.76 -8.63
C LEU A 69 16.18 -11.03 -9.02
N PRO A 70 16.68 -10.40 -10.10
CA PRO A 70 18.09 -10.41 -10.45
C PRO A 70 19.00 -10.00 -9.28
N ALA A 71 20.28 -10.35 -9.37
CA ALA A 71 21.28 -9.81 -8.44
C ALA A 71 21.36 -8.29 -8.58
N GLY A 72 21.54 -7.59 -7.46
CA GLY A 72 21.60 -6.12 -7.41
C GLY A 72 20.60 -5.49 -6.48
N GLY A 73 20.55 -4.15 -6.51
CA GLY A 73 19.65 -3.33 -5.70
C GLY A 73 18.24 -3.26 -6.28
N VAL A 74 17.31 -2.87 -5.44
CA VAL A 74 15.88 -2.79 -5.78
C VAL A 74 15.32 -1.42 -5.38
N LEU A 75 14.66 -0.76 -6.33
CA LEU A 75 13.82 0.40 -6.07
C LEU A 75 12.36 -0.06 -5.92
N VAL A 76 11.79 0.12 -4.74
CA VAL A 76 10.37 -0.14 -4.46
C VAL A 76 9.63 1.19 -4.52
N ILE A 77 8.66 1.31 -5.42
CA ILE A 77 7.90 2.55 -5.62
C ILE A 77 6.51 2.41 -5.02
N GLY A 78 6.24 3.21 -4.00
CA GLY A 78 5.02 3.20 -3.20
C GLY A 78 5.24 2.58 -1.82
N ALA A 79 4.81 3.30 -0.78
CA ALA A 79 5.04 2.98 0.63
C ALA A 79 3.76 2.60 1.39
N GLY A 80 2.76 2.09 0.69
CA GLY A 80 1.61 1.41 1.31
C GLY A 80 2.00 0.04 1.88
N SER A 81 1.03 -0.68 2.41
CA SER A 81 1.25 -1.98 3.08
C SER A 81 2.09 -2.96 2.26
N SER A 82 1.84 -3.08 0.94
CA SER A 82 2.63 -3.95 0.08
C SER A 82 4.08 -3.47 -0.06
N GLY A 83 4.28 -2.18 -0.34
CA GLY A 83 5.62 -1.62 -0.56
C GLY A 83 6.51 -1.73 0.67
N VAL A 84 6.02 -1.37 1.85
CA VAL A 84 6.81 -1.47 3.10
C VAL A 84 7.14 -2.90 3.47
N GLN A 85 6.22 -3.85 3.26
CA GLN A 85 6.47 -5.27 3.54
C GLN A 85 7.50 -5.87 2.57
N ILE A 86 7.39 -5.55 1.29
CA ILE A 86 8.35 -5.99 0.25
C ILE A 86 9.73 -5.40 0.53
N ALA A 87 9.81 -4.09 0.83
CA ALA A 87 11.09 -3.43 1.13
C ALA A 87 11.78 -4.05 2.36
N ASP A 88 11.03 -4.31 3.44
CA ASP A 88 11.53 -4.98 4.65
C ASP A 88 12.00 -6.41 4.36
N GLU A 89 11.25 -7.18 3.57
CA GLU A 89 11.63 -8.53 3.19
C GLU A 89 12.91 -8.56 2.34
N LEU A 90 13.01 -7.69 1.35
CA LEU A 90 14.18 -7.57 0.49
C LEU A 90 15.43 -7.17 1.28
N GLN A 91 15.31 -6.21 2.19
CA GLN A 91 16.42 -5.78 3.05
C GLN A 91 16.88 -6.93 3.95
N ARG A 92 15.96 -7.68 4.56
CA ARG A 92 16.28 -8.88 5.36
C ARG A 92 16.93 -10.00 4.55
N ALA A 93 16.62 -10.08 3.27
CA ALA A 93 17.27 -11.01 2.34
C ALA A 93 18.64 -10.52 1.84
N GLY A 94 19.15 -9.40 2.38
CA GLY A 94 20.48 -8.85 2.05
C GLY A 94 20.52 -8.02 0.77
N LYS A 95 19.37 -7.64 0.21
CA LYS A 95 19.33 -6.73 -0.94
C LYS A 95 19.47 -5.27 -0.48
N LYS A 96 20.16 -4.46 -1.28
CA LYS A 96 20.17 -3.01 -1.12
C LYS A 96 18.84 -2.46 -1.63
N VAL A 97 18.13 -1.69 -0.80
CA VAL A 97 16.75 -1.27 -1.09
C VAL A 97 16.61 0.23 -0.99
N TRP A 98 15.95 0.82 -1.99
CA TRP A 98 15.42 2.17 -1.95
C TRP A 98 13.89 2.07 -1.92
N LEU A 99 13.25 2.84 -1.04
CA LEU A 99 11.80 2.90 -0.91
C LEU A 99 11.31 4.32 -1.20
N SER A 100 10.54 4.46 -2.27
CA SER A 100 9.89 5.73 -2.62
C SER A 100 8.61 5.91 -1.84
N VAL A 101 8.57 6.96 -1.02
CA VAL A 101 7.53 7.24 -0.04
C VAL A 101 6.72 8.45 -0.49
N GLY A 102 5.48 8.23 -0.89
CA GLY A 102 4.48 9.27 -1.10
C GLY A 102 3.59 9.48 0.13
N ALA A 103 2.56 10.30 -0.02
CA ALA A 103 1.58 10.56 1.04
C ALA A 103 0.93 9.25 1.53
N HIS A 104 0.85 9.09 2.85
CA HIS A 104 0.33 7.87 3.48
C HIS A 104 -0.16 8.14 4.91
N ASP A 105 -1.06 7.28 5.38
CA ASP A 105 -1.37 7.12 6.79
C ASP A 105 -0.57 5.95 7.37
N ARG A 106 -0.18 6.05 8.63
CA ARG A 106 0.66 5.07 9.30
C ARG A 106 0.04 4.64 10.64
N PRO A 107 -1.12 3.94 10.63
CA PRO A 107 -1.76 3.54 11.88
C PRO A 107 -0.90 2.54 12.66
N PRO A 108 -1.00 2.52 14.00
CA PRO A 108 -0.37 1.49 14.81
C PRO A 108 -0.99 0.13 14.48
N ARG A 109 -0.18 -0.91 14.34
CA ARG A 109 -0.70 -2.27 14.19
C ARG A 109 -1.41 -2.75 15.45
N ARG A 110 -0.86 -2.37 16.60
CA ARG A 110 -1.44 -2.59 17.91
C ARG A 110 -1.18 -1.38 18.79
N TYR A 111 -2.09 -1.08 19.67
CA TYR A 111 -1.94 -0.08 20.71
C TYR A 111 -2.73 -0.49 21.95
N ARG A 112 -2.13 -0.38 23.13
CA ARG A 112 -2.72 -0.79 24.41
C ARG A 112 -3.30 -2.21 24.35
N GLN A 113 -2.53 -3.15 23.78
CA GLN A 113 -2.88 -4.57 23.57
C GLN A 113 -4.11 -4.81 22.68
N ARG A 114 -4.60 -3.82 21.98
CA ARG A 114 -5.68 -3.95 21.01
C ARG A 114 -5.15 -3.83 19.59
N ASP A 115 -5.70 -4.66 18.70
CA ASP A 115 -5.37 -4.63 17.28
C ASP A 115 -5.95 -3.39 16.60
N PHE A 116 -5.30 -2.92 15.54
CA PHE A 116 -5.78 -1.81 14.70
C PHE A 116 -7.24 -2.00 14.27
N CYS A 117 -7.61 -3.20 13.82
CA CYS A 117 -8.99 -3.49 13.41
C CYS A 117 -10.00 -3.31 14.55
N TRP A 118 -9.63 -3.60 15.78
CA TRP A 118 -10.49 -3.33 16.94
C TRP A 118 -10.69 -1.82 17.15
N TRP A 119 -9.60 -1.03 17.02
CA TRP A 119 -9.67 0.42 17.12
C TRP A 119 -10.54 1.03 16.03
N LEU A 120 -10.43 0.57 14.77
CA LEU A 120 -11.31 1.00 13.69
C LEU A 120 -12.80 0.80 14.03
N GLY A 121 -13.14 -0.35 14.66
CA GLY A 121 -14.50 -0.66 15.05
C GLY A 121 -15.03 0.27 16.13
N VAL A 122 -14.33 0.37 17.26
CA VAL A 122 -14.83 1.12 18.43
C VAL A 122 -14.78 2.64 18.23
N LEU A 123 -13.93 3.12 17.34
CA LEU A 123 -13.86 4.54 16.97
C LEU A 123 -14.82 4.91 15.82
N GLY A 124 -15.58 3.94 15.28
CA GLY A 124 -16.52 4.17 14.18
C GLY A 124 -15.86 4.44 12.83
N LEU A 125 -14.56 4.12 12.70
CA LEU A 125 -13.79 4.38 11.48
C LEU A 125 -14.11 3.39 10.35
N TRP A 126 -14.71 2.23 10.66
CA TRP A 126 -15.21 1.29 9.65
C TRP A 126 -16.35 1.86 8.79
N GLU A 127 -17.16 2.74 9.37
CA GLU A 127 -18.32 3.35 8.72
C GLU A 127 -18.00 4.75 8.18
N ALA A 128 -16.76 5.19 8.29
CA ALA A 128 -16.33 6.48 7.78
C ALA A 128 -16.52 6.52 6.26
N SER A 129 -17.37 7.42 5.80
CA SER A 129 -17.58 7.65 4.37
C SER A 129 -16.60 8.68 3.83
N VAL A 130 -16.21 8.51 2.58
CA VAL A 130 -15.39 9.49 1.87
C VAL A 130 -16.17 10.79 1.68
N LYS A 131 -15.65 11.88 2.23
CA LYS A 131 -16.33 13.19 2.19
C LYS A 131 -16.16 13.91 0.84
N GLN A 132 -15.22 13.50 0.01
CA GLN A 132 -14.91 14.16 -1.25
C GLN A 132 -14.65 13.12 -2.35
N PRO A 133 -15.39 13.17 -3.47
CA PRO A 133 -15.11 12.34 -4.65
C PRO A 133 -13.65 12.52 -5.11
N GLY A 134 -13.00 11.45 -5.51
CA GLY A 134 -11.59 11.45 -5.95
C GLY A 134 -10.56 11.35 -4.81
N LYS A 135 -11.00 11.27 -3.55
CA LYS A 135 -10.16 11.00 -2.37
C LYS A 135 -10.52 9.68 -1.68
N GLU A 136 -11.01 8.73 -2.47
CA GLU A 136 -11.47 7.44 -1.95
C GLU A 136 -10.31 6.54 -1.51
N HIS A 137 -9.10 6.82 -1.97
CA HIS A 137 -7.94 5.99 -1.67
C HIS A 137 -6.95 6.73 -0.77
N VAL A 138 -6.84 6.25 0.47
CA VAL A 138 -5.76 6.61 1.38
C VAL A 138 -4.76 5.48 1.38
N THR A 139 -3.49 5.80 1.12
CA THR A 139 -2.42 4.83 1.25
C THR A 139 -2.15 4.56 2.72
N ILE A 140 -2.32 3.31 3.15
CA ILE A 140 -2.10 2.91 4.54
C ILE A 140 -0.84 2.06 4.63
N ALA A 141 0.12 2.50 5.46
CA ALA A 141 1.34 1.76 5.78
C ALA A 141 1.14 0.95 7.07
N VAL A 142 0.68 -0.30 6.93
CA VAL A 142 0.54 -1.25 8.04
C VAL A 142 1.07 -2.61 7.63
N SER A 143 1.67 -3.35 8.56
CA SER A 143 2.23 -4.67 8.26
C SER A 143 1.44 -5.78 8.93
N GLY A 144 1.04 -6.80 8.14
CA GLY A 144 0.56 -8.08 8.63
C GLY A 144 1.66 -9.15 8.72
N ALA A 145 2.84 -8.86 8.19
CA ALA A 145 3.96 -9.81 8.16
C ALA A 145 4.42 -10.18 9.58
N ARG A 146 4.82 -11.45 9.77
CA ARG A 146 5.37 -11.96 11.04
C ARG A 146 4.50 -11.67 12.27
N GLY A 147 3.21 -11.85 12.15
CA GLY A 147 2.24 -11.60 13.23
C GLY A 147 1.77 -10.15 13.34
N GLY A 148 2.18 -9.30 12.43
CA GLY A 148 1.81 -7.90 12.35
C GLY A 148 2.64 -7.00 13.26
N HIS A 149 3.11 -5.89 12.70
CA HIS A 149 3.85 -4.86 13.43
C HIS A 149 3.53 -3.48 12.87
N THR A 150 3.67 -2.48 13.72
CA THR A 150 3.58 -1.08 13.31
C THR A 150 4.74 -0.75 12.37
N VAL A 151 4.43 -0.10 11.26
CA VAL A 151 5.46 0.37 10.34
C VAL A 151 6.08 1.65 10.90
N ASP A 152 7.40 1.67 11.00
CA ASP A 152 8.20 2.83 11.35
C ASP A 152 9.25 3.06 10.27
N PHE A 153 9.09 4.15 9.51
CA PHE A 153 9.99 4.47 8.39
C PHE A 153 11.40 4.82 8.87
N ARG A 154 11.55 5.47 10.03
CA ARG A 154 12.87 5.73 10.62
C ARG A 154 13.57 4.42 10.97
N GLN A 155 12.84 3.47 11.55
CA GLN A 155 13.38 2.15 11.84
C GLN A 155 13.78 1.40 10.57
N LEU A 156 12.99 1.49 9.49
CA LEU A 156 13.33 0.90 8.18
C LEU A 156 14.65 1.51 7.67
N ALA A 157 14.81 2.82 7.76
CA ALA A 157 16.03 3.50 7.33
C ALA A 157 17.24 3.14 8.20
N HIS A 158 17.09 3.10 9.52
CA HIS A 158 18.17 2.68 10.42
C HIS A 158 18.61 1.23 10.20
N ARG A 159 17.75 0.39 9.61
CA ARG A 159 18.09 -0.98 9.19
C ARG A 159 18.72 -1.04 7.80
N GLY A 160 18.88 0.08 7.11
CA GLY A 160 19.61 0.16 5.83
C GLY A 160 18.73 0.31 4.59
N ILE A 161 17.42 0.57 4.73
CA ILE A 161 16.58 0.98 3.60
C ILE A 161 16.79 2.47 3.36
N THR A 162 17.12 2.87 2.13
CA THR A 162 17.19 4.29 1.77
C THR A 162 15.80 4.79 1.40
N LEU A 163 15.25 5.70 2.19
CA LEU A 163 13.99 6.36 1.87
C LEU A 163 14.23 7.50 0.89
N VAL A 164 13.34 7.64 -0.08
CA VAL A 164 13.33 8.74 -1.06
C VAL A 164 11.91 9.28 -1.21
N GLY A 165 11.77 10.51 -1.67
CA GLY A 165 10.47 11.12 -1.95
C GLY A 165 9.68 10.40 -3.04
N GLN A 166 8.52 10.92 -3.37
CA GLN A 166 7.70 10.37 -4.45
C GLN A 166 8.51 10.32 -5.75
N THR A 167 8.50 9.18 -6.43
CA THR A 167 9.15 9.05 -7.75
C THR A 167 8.36 9.85 -8.78
N LEU A 168 9.01 10.86 -9.35
CA LEU A 168 8.45 11.76 -10.35
C LEU A 168 8.77 11.30 -11.77
N GLU A 169 9.98 10.80 -11.97
CA GLU A 169 10.47 10.35 -13.25
C GLU A 169 11.38 9.14 -13.11
N LEU A 170 11.32 8.25 -14.09
CA LEU A 170 12.20 7.10 -14.21
C LEU A 170 12.60 7.02 -15.70
N ASN A 171 13.73 7.61 -16.05
CA ASN A 171 14.13 7.80 -17.46
C ASN A 171 15.65 7.83 -17.63
N HIS A 172 16.15 7.35 -18.76
CA HIS A 172 17.57 7.41 -19.15
C HIS A 172 18.54 6.90 -18.06
N GLY A 173 18.17 5.84 -17.35
CA GLY A 173 18.99 5.26 -16.28
C GLY A 173 18.97 6.04 -14.96
N LYS A 174 18.12 7.06 -14.83
CA LYS A 174 17.97 7.89 -13.64
C LYS A 174 16.57 7.80 -13.04
N ALA A 175 16.48 7.97 -11.73
CA ALA A 175 15.23 8.23 -11.03
C ALA A 175 15.26 9.62 -10.40
N LEU A 176 14.20 10.40 -10.60
CA LEU A 176 14.00 11.70 -9.95
C LEU A 176 12.93 11.58 -8.87
N PHE A 177 13.18 12.20 -7.73
CA PHE A 177 12.30 12.15 -6.57
C PHE A 177 11.85 13.56 -6.16
N GLY A 178 10.63 13.64 -5.63
CA GLY A 178 10.08 14.87 -5.08
C GLY A 178 10.79 15.31 -3.79
N ASP A 179 10.68 16.59 -3.48
CA ASP A 179 11.12 17.19 -2.23
C ASP A 179 10.03 17.08 -1.14
N ASP A 180 9.37 15.93 -1.11
CA ASP A 180 8.18 15.70 -0.27
C ASP A 180 8.40 14.62 0.81
N LEU A 181 9.59 14.03 0.88
CA LEU A 181 9.87 12.92 1.79
C LEU A 181 9.62 13.29 3.27
N GLN A 182 10.18 14.41 3.72
CA GLN A 182 10.04 14.85 5.11
C GLN A 182 8.57 15.10 5.44
N GLU A 183 7.85 15.78 4.56
CA GLU A 183 6.43 16.08 4.73
C GLU A 183 5.57 14.81 4.75
N ASN A 184 5.85 13.84 3.88
CA ASN A 184 5.14 12.57 3.85
C ASN A 184 5.35 11.77 5.13
N ILE A 185 6.57 11.75 5.68
CA ILE A 185 6.85 11.08 6.96
C ILE A 185 6.16 11.81 8.11
N ARG A 186 6.24 13.16 8.16
CA ARG A 186 5.58 13.97 9.19
C ARG A 186 4.06 13.72 9.23
N ARG A 187 3.41 13.71 8.08
CA ARG A 187 1.96 13.41 7.97
C ARG A 187 1.62 12.00 8.45
N GLY A 188 2.45 11.02 8.09
CA GLY A 188 2.30 9.65 8.59
C GLY A 188 2.41 9.57 10.12
N ASP A 189 3.34 10.32 10.72
CA ASP A 189 3.50 10.40 12.16
C ASP A 189 2.31 11.11 12.83
N GLU A 190 1.78 12.17 12.22
CA GLU A 190 0.58 12.87 12.69
C GLU A 190 -0.63 11.94 12.70
N SER A 191 -0.91 11.25 11.59
CA SER A 191 -2.02 10.29 11.50
C SER A 191 -1.90 9.16 12.54
N TYR A 192 -0.66 8.74 12.84
CA TYR A 192 -0.37 7.77 13.89
C TYR A 192 -0.74 8.31 15.27
N LEU A 193 -0.26 9.51 15.63
CA LEU A 193 -0.54 10.12 16.94
C LEU A 193 -2.02 10.46 17.12
N GLU A 194 -2.69 10.93 16.08
CA GLU A 194 -4.13 11.18 16.11
C GLU A 194 -4.93 9.92 16.47
N LEU A 195 -4.54 8.77 15.95
CA LEU A 195 -5.20 7.52 16.31
C LEU A 195 -4.91 7.10 17.76
N LEU A 196 -3.69 7.31 18.26
CA LEU A 196 -3.37 7.07 19.68
C LEU A 196 -4.19 7.97 20.58
N ASP A 197 -4.31 9.26 20.26
CA ASP A 197 -5.10 10.23 21.01
C ASP A 197 -6.59 9.87 21.04
N ALA A 198 -7.14 9.47 19.90
CA ALA A 198 -8.52 9.00 19.80
C ALA A 198 -8.75 7.74 20.62
N ALA A 199 -7.79 6.81 20.61
CA ALA A 199 -7.84 5.58 21.40
C ALA A 199 -7.80 5.88 22.92
N ASP A 200 -6.90 6.76 23.37
CA ASP A 200 -6.80 7.18 24.78
C ASP A 200 -8.06 7.91 25.25
N ALA A 201 -8.62 8.79 24.43
CA ALA A 201 -9.88 9.44 24.70
C ALA A 201 -11.05 8.44 24.82
N TYR A 202 -11.08 7.41 23.94
CA TYR A 202 -12.07 6.34 24.01
C TYR A 202 -11.94 5.52 25.29
N ILE A 203 -10.72 5.14 25.68
CA ILE A 203 -10.44 4.39 26.93
C ILE A 203 -10.96 5.17 28.14
N THR A 204 -10.59 6.45 28.23
CA THR A 204 -10.98 7.34 29.34
C THR A 204 -12.49 7.48 29.43
N ARG A 205 -13.15 7.78 28.31
CA ARG A 205 -14.62 7.99 28.24
C ARG A 205 -15.39 6.73 28.63
N ASN A 206 -14.87 5.55 28.32
CA ASN A 206 -15.56 4.28 28.58
C ASN A 206 -15.06 3.55 29.82
N GLY A 207 -14.15 4.14 30.60
CA GLY A 207 -13.62 3.55 31.83
C GLY A 207 -12.91 2.20 31.60
N LEU A 208 -12.24 2.02 30.45
CA LEU A 208 -11.58 0.76 30.13
C LEU A 208 -10.26 0.65 30.89
N ASN A 209 -10.01 -0.51 31.45
CA ASN A 209 -8.73 -0.83 32.11
C ASN A 209 -7.80 -1.52 31.08
N LEU A 210 -7.15 -0.72 30.21
CA LEU A 210 -6.12 -1.20 29.29
C LEU A 210 -4.74 -0.70 29.75
N PRO A 211 -3.66 -1.47 29.55
CA PRO A 211 -2.32 -1.08 29.97
C PRO A 211 -1.87 0.22 29.27
N GLU A 212 -1.10 1.03 29.96
CA GLU A 212 -0.47 2.18 29.36
C GLU A 212 0.70 1.76 28.49
N GLU A 213 0.96 2.53 27.41
CA GLU A 213 2.00 2.26 26.43
C GLU A 213 2.66 3.60 25.99
N PRO A 214 3.30 4.33 26.94
CA PRO A 214 3.86 5.65 26.66
C PRO A 214 4.98 5.59 25.60
N GLU A 215 5.70 4.49 25.50
CA GLU A 215 6.76 4.25 24.51
C GLU A 215 6.24 4.31 23.07
N ALA A 216 4.95 4.06 22.83
CA ALA A 216 4.34 4.17 21.51
C ALA A 216 4.41 5.59 20.92
N ARG A 217 4.64 6.60 21.75
CA ARG A 217 4.74 8.02 21.35
C ARG A 217 6.16 8.48 21.05
N TYR A 218 7.16 7.62 21.21
CA TYR A 218 8.54 7.97 20.93
C TYR A 218 8.94 7.58 19.51
N PHE A 219 9.52 8.54 18.80
CA PHE A 219 10.08 8.31 17.48
C PHE A 219 11.61 8.24 17.55
N LEU A 220 12.18 7.40 16.70
CA LEU A 220 13.61 7.37 16.49
C LEU A 220 14.11 8.70 15.88
N PRO A 221 15.36 9.08 16.10
CA PRO A 221 15.96 10.22 15.42
C PRO A 221 15.85 10.10 13.90
N ASP A 222 15.76 11.24 13.23
CA ASP A 222 15.70 11.28 11.76
C ASP A 222 17.00 10.74 11.16
N PRO A 223 16.91 9.75 10.26
CA PRO A 223 18.07 9.20 9.56
C PRO A 223 18.57 10.18 8.50
N GLN A 224 19.80 9.95 8.02
CA GLN A 224 20.44 10.82 7.02
C GLN A 224 19.58 11.02 5.76
N CYS A 225 18.84 10.02 5.28
CA CYS A 225 17.98 10.17 4.10
C CYS A 225 16.79 11.12 4.32
N LEU A 226 16.41 11.40 5.57
CA LEU A 226 15.42 12.43 5.90
C LEU A 226 16.05 13.82 6.04
N THR A 227 17.21 13.92 6.68
CA THR A 227 17.89 15.21 6.88
C THR A 227 18.57 15.75 5.63
N HIS A 228 18.95 14.84 4.71
CA HIS A 228 19.58 15.15 3.42
C HIS A 228 18.92 14.31 2.34
N PRO A 229 17.71 14.66 1.90
CA PRO A 229 16.94 13.88 0.93
C PRO A 229 17.67 13.75 -0.41
N LEU A 230 17.54 12.58 -1.01
CA LEU A 230 18.06 12.30 -2.34
C LEU A 230 16.99 12.70 -3.38
N HIS A 231 17.33 13.61 -4.31
CA HIS A 231 16.42 14.05 -5.36
C HIS A 231 16.65 13.39 -6.71
N GLU A 232 17.86 12.88 -6.93
CA GLU A 232 18.22 12.15 -8.15
C GLU A 232 19.06 10.92 -7.79
N LEU A 233 18.84 9.82 -8.51
CA LEU A 233 19.58 8.59 -8.36
C LEU A 233 19.96 8.04 -9.75
N ASP A 234 21.26 7.89 -10.01
CA ASP A 234 21.75 7.10 -11.12
C ASP A 234 21.62 5.62 -10.78
N LEU A 235 20.76 4.92 -11.51
CA LEU A 235 20.37 3.55 -11.21
C LEU A 235 21.52 2.56 -11.42
N ALA A 236 22.31 2.75 -12.47
CA ALA A 236 23.44 1.89 -12.77
C ALA A 236 24.56 2.04 -11.72
N ASN A 237 24.93 3.28 -11.39
CA ASN A 237 25.94 3.56 -10.35
C ASN A 237 25.48 3.10 -8.96
N ALA A 238 24.18 3.17 -8.68
CA ALA A 238 23.62 2.64 -7.45
C ALA A 238 23.53 1.10 -7.43
N GLY A 239 23.72 0.45 -8.59
CA GLY A 239 23.61 -0.99 -8.76
C GLY A 239 22.16 -1.50 -8.72
N ILE A 240 21.20 -0.65 -9.07
CA ILE A 240 19.77 -1.02 -9.14
C ILE A 240 19.54 -1.82 -10.41
N THR A 241 19.00 -3.02 -10.25
CA THR A 241 18.66 -3.93 -11.34
C THR A 241 17.16 -4.18 -11.45
N SER A 242 16.41 -3.82 -10.41
CA SER A 242 14.98 -4.10 -10.36
C SER A 242 14.17 -2.94 -9.82
N VAL A 243 12.97 -2.78 -10.36
CA VAL A 243 11.94 -1.86 -9.86
C VAL A 243 10.69 -2.66 -9.52
N ILE A 244 10.14 -2.44 -8.33
CA ILE A 244 8.86 -3.00 -7.91
C ILE A 244 7.84 -1.88 -7.78
N TRP A 245 6.80 -1.96 -8.59
CA TRP A 245 5.68 -1.03 -8.58
C TRP A 245 4.67 -1.47 -7.51
N ALA A 246 4.74 -0.89 -6.32
CA ALA A 246 3.76 -1.07 -5.25
C ALA A 246 2.72 0.06 -5.29
N THR A 247 2.25 0.38 -6.48
CA THR A 247 1.44 1.56 -6.83
C THR A 247 -0.06 1.29 -6.84
N GLY A 248 -0.46 0.17 -6.22
CA GLY A 248 -1.87 -0.15 -5.99
C GLY A 248 -2.59 -0.73 -7.20
N TYR A 249 -3.91 -0.65 -7.15
CA TYR A 249 -4.80 -1.30 -8.10
C TYR A 249 -5.95 -0.38 -8.50
N ALA A 250 -6.46 -0.57 -9.70
CA ALA A 250 -7.71 0.02 -10.17
C ALA A 250 -8.81 -1.04 -10.21
N THR A 251 -10.05 -0.60 -9.99
CA THR A 251 -11.23 -1.44 -10.20
C THR A 251 -11.61 -1.47 -11.67
N ASP A 252 -12.17 -2.59 -12.13
CA ASP A 252 -12.67 -2.73 -13.49
C ASP A 252 -14.04 -3.43 -13.50
N TYR A 253 -15.08 -2.66 -13.72
CA TYR A 253 -16.46 -3.14 -13.81
C TYR A 253 -17.00 -3.08 -15.24
N ARG A 254 -16.16 -3.00 -16.28
CA ARG A 254 -16.60 -2.95 -17.70
C ARG A 254 -17.37 -4.17 -18.16
N TRP A 255 -17.21 -5.30 -17.46
CA TRP A 255 -18.00 -6.52 -17.69
C TRP A 255 -19.46 -6.40 -17.21
N LEU A 256 -19.77 -5.44 -16.35
CA LEU A 256 -21.09 -5.24 -15.76
C LEU A 256 -21.78 -4.03 -16.43
N LYS A 257 -22.83 -4.29 -17.21
CA LYS A 257 -23.63 -3.32 -17.96
C LYS A 257 -25.03 -3.24 -17.34
N VAL A 258 -25.17 -2.37 -16.33
CA VAL A 258 -26.41 -2.21 -15.57
C VAL A 258 -26.70 -0.72 -15.38
#